data_7dfee352a7d65f48bec7fcbda9715274
#
_entry.id   7dfee352a7d65f48bec7fcbda9715274
#
_cell.length_a   1.000
_cell.length_b   1.000
_cell.length_c   1.000
_cell.angle_alpha   90.00
_cell.angle_beta   90.00
_cell.angle_gamma   90.00
#
_symmetry.space_group_name_H-M   'P 1'
#
loop_
_entity.id
_entity.type
_entity.pdbx_description
1 polymer ?
#
loop_
_entity_poly.entity_id
_entity_poly.type
_entity_poly.pdbx_seq_one_letter_code
_entity_poly.pdbx_strand_id
1 'polypeptide(L)'
;MCIRDRNKHAYVQAVARFHMVDRLKTPSEAFVSGLADAVDVSLLRVFAAPELQVLISGADAAVDVDDLRKFTKYENCRSNDSTVTRFWAVAKKLSPSDRAALLKFVTACERGPSLGFGALEPPFTIRKIPDSDKLPSASTCFNTLKLPSYSSEKVLKERLLTSIHSGAGFDLS
;
A
#
# COMPACT_ATOMS: atom_id res chain seq x y z
N MET A 1 11.18 5.33 -42.25
CA MET A 1 12.41 6.21 -42.12
C MET A 1 13.57 5.32 -41.74
N CYS A 2 14.61 5.27 -42.53
CA CYS A 2 15.79 4.44 -42.21
C CYS A 2 16.69 5.21 -41.24
N ILE A 3 17.09 4.56 -40.14
CA ILE A 3 18.04 5.12 -39.17
C ILE A 3 19.44 5.00 -39.80
N ARG A 4 20.13 6.14 -39.95
CA ARG A 4 21.52 6.24 -40.42
C ARG A 4 22.34 7.00 -39.38
N ASP A 5 23.64 6.86 -39.39
CA ASP A 5 24.51 7.54 -38.42
C ASP A 5 24.31 9.07 -38.37
N ARG A 6 23.93 9.69 -39.46
CA ARG A 6 23.63 11.13 -39.52
C ARG A 6 22.36 11.55 -38.79
N ASN A 7 21.37 10.65 -38.58
CA ASN A 7 20.10 10.99 -37.99
C ASN A 7 19.78 10.24 -36.68
N LYS A 8 20.71 9.42 -36.19
CA LYS A 8 20.50 8.63 -34.97
C LYS A 8 20.19 9.49 -33.74
N HIS A 9 20.90 10.61 -33.57
CA HIS A 9 20.64 11.52 -32.45
C HIS A 9 19.25 12.16 -32.54
N ALA A 10 18.85 12.62 -33.73
CA ALA A 10 17.53 13.18 -33.97
C ALA A 10 16.43 12.12 -33.73
N TYR A 11 16.70 10.87 -34.16
CA TYR A 11 15.78 9.76 -33.90
C TYR A 11 15.62 9.47 -32.39
N VAL A 12 16.76 9.38 -31.68
CA VAL A 12 16.72 9.15 -30.20
C VAL A 12 15.99 10.28 -29.50
N GLN A 13 16.22 11.53 -29.86
CA GLN A 13 15.51 12.68 -29.32
C GLN A 13 14.01 12.63 -29.63
N ALA A 14 13.64 12.28 -30.87
CA ALA A 14 12.22 12.16 -31.26
C ALA A 14 11.53 11.03 -30.49
N VAL A 15 12.17 9.88 -30.32
CA VAL A 15 11.63 8.75 -29.52
C VAL A 15 11.51 9.13 -28.06
N ALA A 16 12.55 9.76 -27.50
CA ALA A 16 12.49 10.24 -26.11
C ALA A 16 11.36 11.25 -25.92
N ARG A 17 11.24 12.24 -26.79
CA ARG A 17 10.15 13.23 -26.75
C ARG A 17 8.77 12.55 -26.85
N PHE A 18 8.61 11.62 -27.78
CA PHE A 18 7.36 10.88 -27.95
C PHE A 18 6.98 10.14 -26.67
N HIS A 19 7.91 9.38 -26.07
CA HIS A 19 7.60 8.61 -24.86
C HIS A 19 7.46 9.46 -23.60
N MET A 20 8.23 10.54 -23.46
CA MET A 20 8.26 11.35 -22.24
C MET A 20 7.27 12.53 -22.26
N VAL A 21 6.83 12.97 -23.45
CA VAL A 21 5.98 14.16 -23.57
C VAL A 21 4.72 13.86 -24.39
N ASP A 22 4.89 13.53 -25.69
CA ASP A 22 3.77 13.54 -26.62
C ASP A 22 2.73 12.46 -26.28
N ARG A 23 3.20 11.25 -25.92
CA ARG A 23 2.33 10.14 -25.51
C ARG A 23 1.57 10.42 -24.21
N LEU A 24 2.17 11.18 -23.29
CA LEU A 24 1.60 11.43 -21.96
C LEU A 24 0.71 12.68 -21.93
N LYS A 25 0.78 13.55 -22.93
CA LYS A 25 0.09 14.83 -22.94
C LYS A 25 -1.41 14.69 -22.77
N THR A 26 -2.07 13.99 -23.68
CA THR A 26 -3.53 13.83 -23.66
C THR A 26 -4.06 13.11 -22.40
N PRO A 27 -3.46 11.98 -21.97
CA PRO A 27 -3.87 11.36 -20.70
C PRO A 27 -3.67 12.26 -19.48
N SER A 28 -2.56 13.02 -19.44
CA SER A 28 -2.30 13.94 -18.33
C SER A 28 -3.28 15.10 -18.31
N GLU A 29 -3.61 15.67 -19.45
CA GLU A 29 -4.60 16.73 -19.55
C GLU A 29 -5.99 16.25 -19.13
N ALA A 30 -6.40 15.05 -19.54
CA ALA A 30 -7.67 14.45 -19.13
C ALA A 30 -7.70 14.16 -17.62
N PHE A 31 -6.58 13.65 -17.07
CA PHE A 31 -6.45 13.41 -15.62
C PHE A 31 -6.57 14.72 -14.83
N VAL A 32 -5.83 15.76 -15.23
CA VAL A 32 -5.86 17.06 -14.55
C VAL A 32 -7.26 17.70 -14.66
N SER A 33 -7.92 17.56 -15.81
CA SER A 33 -9.30 18.04 -15.98
C SER A 33 -10.26 17.36 -14.99
N GLY A 34 -10.21 16.02 -14.88
CA GLY A 34 -11.05 15.31 -13.92
C GLY A 34 -10.70 15.60 -12.45
N LEU A 35 -9.41 15.82 -12.16
CA LEU A 35 -8.98 16.22 -10.82
C LEU A 35 -9.51 17.61 -10.44
N ALA A 36 -9.58 18.53 -11.41
CA ALA A 36 -10.08 19.89 -11.20
C ALA A 36 -11.56 19.95 -10.78
N ASP A 37 -12.33 18.91 -11.10
CA ASP A 37 -13.73 18.80 -10.66
C ASP A 37 -13.83 18.47 -9.15
N ALA A 38 -12.80 17.86 -8.57
CA ALA A 38 -12.78 17.42 -7.18
C ALA A 38 -11.93 18.32 -6.27
N VAL A 39 -10.86 18.90 -6.81
CA VAL A 39 -9.86 19.66 -6.04
C VAL A 39 -9.48 20.93 -6.80
N ASP A 40 -9.33 22.05 -6.10
CA ASP A 40 -8.74 23.24 -6.70
C ASP A 40 -7.25 23.00 -7.03
N VAL A 41 -6.99 22.74 -8.32
CA VAL A 41 -5.64 22.44 -8.82
C VAL A 41 -4.66 23.61 -8.57
N SER A 42 -5.14 24.83 -8.34
CA SER A 42 -4.28 25.98 -8.02
C SER A 42 -3.55 25.77 -6.69
N LEU A 43 -4.19 25.10 -5.73
CA LEU A 43 -3.61 24.78 -4.42
C LEU A 43 -2.45 23.78 -4.54
N LEU A 44 -2.46 22.93 -5.56
CA LEU A 44 -1.42 21.91 -5.77
C LEU A 44 -0.12 22.53 -6.31
N ARG A 45 -0.16 23.75 -6.84
CA ARG A 45 1.02 24.44 -7.40
C ARG A 45 2.05 24.88 -6.35
N VAL A 46 1.66 24.88 -5.06
CA VAL A 46 2.61 25.15 -3.95
C VAL A 46 3.57 23.99 -3.71
N PHE A 47 3.25 22.79 -4.20
CA PHE A 47 4.07 21.60 -4.02
C PHE A 47 4.98 21.38 -5.22
N ALA A 48 6.25 21.00 -4.95
CA ALA A 48 7.10 20.41 -5.97
C ALA A 48 6.57 19.01 -6.37
N ALA A 49 6.88 18.52 -7.56
CA ALA A 49 6.39 17.22 -8.04
C ALA A 49 6.69 16.05 -7.08
N PRO A 50 7.90 15.93 -6.46
CA PRO A 50 8.16 14.91 -5.46
C PRO A 50 7.29 15.04 -4.19
N GLU A 51 7.02 16.27 -3.75
CA GLU A 51 6.17 16.53 -2.57
C GLU A 51 4.71 16.13 -2.86
N LEU A 52 4.22 16.48 -4.05
CA LEU A 52 2.89 16.08 -4.49
C LEU A 52 2.78 14.56 -4.62
N GLN A 53 3.82 13.89 -5.09
CA GLN A 53 3.87 12.44 -5.14
C GLN A 53 3.74 11.83 -3.73
N VAL A 54 4.47 12.38 -2.74
CA VAL A 54 4.37 11.93 -1.33
C VAL A 54 2.97 12.18 -0.77
N LEU A 55 2.36 13.32 -1.10
CA LEU A 55 1.02 13.67 -0.64
C LEU A 55 -0.03 12.68 -1.18
N ILE A 56 0.07 12.29 -2.46
CA ILE A 56 -0.90 11.40 -3.13
C ILE A 56 -0.64 9.94 -2.80
N SER A 57 0.64 9.52 -2.81
CA SER A 57 1.01 8.09 -2.75
C SER A 57 1.52 7.64 -1.38
N GLY A 58 1.60 8.55 -0.40
CA GLY A 58 2.24 8.29 0.89
C GLY A 58 3.77 8.42 0.83
N ALA A 59 4.39 8.53 2.00
CA ALA A 59 5.84 8.62 2.13
C ALA A 59 6.52 7.29 1.75
N ASP A 60 7.69 7.37 1.10
CA ASP A 60 8.53 6.21 0.79
C ASP A 60 9.36 5.82 2.05
N ALA A 61 8.68 5.71 3.17
CA ALA A 61 9.26 5.33 4.44
C ALA A 61 8.88 3.89 4.80
N ALA A 62 9.79 3.21 5.50
CA ALA A 62 9.49 1.89 6.04
C ALA A 62 8.26 1.95 6.97
N VAL A 63 7.40 0.94 6.88
CA VAL A 63 6.20 0.84 7.72
C VAL A 63 6.61 0.76 9.19
N ASP A 64 6.25 1.78 9.97
CA ASP A 64 6.45 1.80 11.41
C ASP A 64 5.40 0.92 12.08
N VAL A 65 5.85 -0.25 12.56
CA VAL A 65 4.98 -1.26 13.18
C VAL A 65 4.48 -0.80 14.55
N ASP A 66 5.24 0.03 15.26
CA ASP A 66 4.83 0.53 16.58
C ASP A 66 3.76 1.62 16.44
N ASP A 67 3.90 2.51 15.47
CA ASP A 67 2.87 3.50 15.16
C ASP A 67 1.60 2.82 14.62
N LEU A 68 1.73 1.85 13.71
CA LEU A 68 0.60 1.06 13.22
C LEU A 68 -0.14 0.39 14.38
N ARG A 69 0.59 -0.26 15.31
CA ARG A 69 0.01 -0.93 16.48
C ARG A 69 -0.75 0.02 17.40
N LYS A 70 -0.22 1.22 17.59
CA LYS A 70 -0.81 2.26 18.45
C LYS A 70 -2.23 2.64 18.02
N PHE A 71 -2.47 2.72 16.71
CA PHE A 71 -3.75 3.15 16.14
C PHE A 71 -4.61 1.99 15.63
N THR A 72 -4.18 0.73 15.83
CA THR A 72 -4.94 -0.46 15.43
C THR A 72 -6.16 -0.68 16.32
N LYS A 73 -7.31 -0.92 15.70
CA LYS A 73 -8.52 -1.41 16.37
C LYS A 73 -8.57 -2.94 16.41
N TYR A 74 -9.28 -3.47 17.38
CA TYR A 74 -9.38 -4.91 17.59
C TYR A 74 -10.85 -5.34 17.65
N GLU A 75 -11.20 -6.36 16.87
CA GLU A 75 -12.54 -6.96 16.83
C GLU A 75 -12.47 -8.45 17.18
N ASN A 76 -13.43 -8.90 17.99
CA ASN A 76 -13.49 -10.27 18.54
C ASN A 76 -12.24 -10.66 19.35
N CYS A 77 -11.45 -9.70 19.81
CA CYS A 77 -10.26 -9.87 20.64
C CYS A 77 -9.91 -8.57 21.35
N ARG A 78 -8.96 -8.66 22.28
CA ARG A 78 -8.37 -7.48 22.95
C ARG A 78 -6.91 -7.33 22.50
N SER A 79 -6.33 -6.16 22.74
CA SER A 79 -4.93 -5.86 22.40
C SER A 79 -3.90 -6.79 23.08
N ASN A 80 -4.28 -7.41 24.22
CA ASN A 80 -3.47 -8.38 24.97
C ASN A 80 -3.80 -9.85 24.66
N ASP A 81 -4.68 -10.12 23.69
CA ASP A 81 -4.96 -11.50 23.24
C ASP A 81 -3.68 -12.16 22.71
N SER A 82 -3.52 -13.45 22.99
CA SER A 82 -2.33 -14.20 22.59
C SER A 82 -2.11 -14.22 21.05
N THR A 83 -3.18 -14.24 20.27
CA THR A 83 -3.15 -14.17 18.81
C THR A 83 -2.62 -12.82 18.35
N VAL A 84 -3.12 -11.73 18.94
CA VAL A 84 -2.71 -10.35 18.65
C VAL A 84 -1.24 -10.13 19.06
N THR A 85 -0.86 -10.60 20.25
CA THR A 85 0.52 -10.47 20.73
C THR A 85 1.50 -11.20 19.82
N ARG A 86 1.18 -12.43 19.37
CA ARG A 86 1.99 -13.18 18.40
C ARG A 86 2.05 -12.46 17.05
N PHE A 87 0.94 -11.91 16.58
CA PHE A 87 0.93 -11.14 15.32
C PHE A 87 1.92 -9.97 15.37
N TRP A 88 1.89 -9.17 16.41
CA TRP A 88 2.81 -8.03 16.53
C TRP A 88 4.27 -8.47 16.69
N ALA A 89 4.53 -9.59 17.40
CA ALA A 89 5.86 -10.16 17.50
C ALA A 89 6.40 -10.61 16.12
N VAL A 90 5.54 -11.19 15.29
CA VAL A 90 5.87 -11.56 13.90
C VAL A 90 6.05 -10.32 13.03
N ALA A 91 5.12 -9.36 13.07
CA ALA A 91 5.16 -8.14 12.24
C ALA A 91 6.45 -7.33 12.48
N LYS A 92 6.93 -7.24 13.72
CA LYS A 92 8.22 -6.61 14.06
C LYS A 92 9.45 -7.31 13.45
N LYS A 93 9.35 -8.62 13.21
CA LYS A 93 10.44 -9.43 12.64
C LYS A 93 10.38 -9.53 11.11
N LEU A 94 9.35 -8.97 10.47
CA LEU A 94 9.23 -8.93 9.01
C LEU A 94 10.28 -7.99 8.39
N SER A 95 10.72 -8.32 7.18
CA SER A 95 11.53 -7.42 6.36
C SER A 95 10.75 -6.16 6.00
N PRO A 96 11.42 -5.04 5.64
CA PRO A 96 10.72 -3.83 5.16
C PRO A 96 9.79 -4.10 3.99
N SER A 97 10.18 -4.97 3.05
CA SER A 97 9.36 -5.38 1.91
C SER A 97 8.12 -6.18 2.34
N ASP A 98 8.27 -7.09 3.30
CA ASP A 98 7.13 -7.87 3.81
C ASP A 98 6.15 -7.00 4.62
N ARG A 99 6.65 -5.98 5.33
CA ARG A 99 5.78 -5.02 6.01
C ARG A 99 4.96 -4.18 5.02
N ALA A 100 5.58 -3.73 3.92
CA ALA A 100 4.88 -3.04 2.84
C ALA A 100 3.85 -3.95 2.17
N ALA A 101 4.20 -5.22 1.91
CA ALA A 101 3.29 -6.23 1.37
C ALA A 101 2.11 -6.51 2.33
N LEU A 102 2.36 -6.58 3.64
CA LEU A 102 1.31 -6.73 4.66
C LEU A 102 0.36 -5.51 4.66
N LEU A 103 0.91 -4.32 4.62
CA LEU A 103 0.10 -3.10 4.57
C LEU A 103 -0.75 -3.08 3.28
N LYS A 104 -0.16 -3.36 2.13
CA LYS A 104 -0.85 -3.48 0.85
C LYS A 104 -1.95 -4.53 0.87
N PHE A 105 -1.69 -5.69 1.48
CA PHE A 105 -2.66 -6.77 1.62
C PHE A 105 -3.92 -6.34 2.38
N VAL A 106 -3.76 -5.48 3.40
CA VAL A 106 -4.87 -5.06 4.26
C VAL A 106 -5.53 -3.77 3.80
N THR A 107 -4.77 -2.83 3.20
CA THR A 107 -5.25 -1.47 2.87
C THR A 107 -5.27 -1.17 1.38
N ALA A 108 -4.84 -2.11 0.53
CA ALA A 108 -4.57 -1.91 -0.89
C ALA A 108 -3.44 -0.90 -1.20
N CYS A 109 -2.81 -0.31 -0.18
CA CYS A 109 -1.70 0.63 -0.31
C CYS A 109 -0.47 0.10 0.41
N GLU A 110 0.69 0.10 -0.26
CA GLU A 110 1.96 -0.40 0.31
C GLU A 110 2.70 0.64 1.16
N ARG A 111 2.21 1.88 1.16
CA ARG A 111 2.79 3.01 1.90
C ARG A 111 1.85 3.48 2.98
N GLY A 112 2.42 3.82 4.14
CA GLY A 112 1.66 4.41 5.23
C GLY A 112 1.23 5.85 4.92
N PRO A 113 0.19 6.36 5.61
CA PRO A 113 -0.20 7.76 5.50
C PRO A 113 0.96 8.69 5.89
N SER A 114 1.11 9.81 5.17
CA SER A 114 2.18 10.79 5.43
C SER A 114 2.14 11.39 6.84
N LEU A 115 0.95 11.42 7.45
CA LEU A 115 0.73 11.93 8.82
C LEU A 115 0.74 10.83 9.89
N GLY A 116 1.21 9.62 9.55
CA GLY A 116 1.21 8.44 10.41
C GLY A 116 -0.12 7.69 10.40
N PHE A 117 -0.12 6.51 11.03
CA PHE A 117 -1.28 5.60 11.00
C PHE A 117 -2.50 6.10 11.77
N GLY A 118 -2.35 7.14 12.59
CA GLY A 118 -3.50 7.82 13.20
C GLY A 118 -4.41 8.54 12.20
N ALA A 119 -3.91 8.84 11.00
CA ALA A 119 -4.67 9.47 9.91
C ALA A 119 -5.30 8.45 8.96
N LEU A 120 -5.14 7.14 9.19
CA LEU A 120 -5.70 6.10 8.33
C LEU A 120 -7.22 5.96 8.57
N GLU A 121 -8.01 6.22 7.53
CA GLU A 121 -9.47 6.11 7.55
C GLU A 121 -9.96 5.10 6.48
N PRO A 122 -10.70 4.03 6.87
CA PRO A 122 -10.92 3.58 8.25
C PRO A 122 -9.63 3.09 8.90
N PRO A 123 -9.54 3.05 10.26
CA PRO A 123 -8.32 2.64 10.95
C PRO A 123 -7.99 1.17 10.68
N PHE A 124 -6.69 0.82 10.70
CA PHE A 124 -6.26 -0.56 10.61
C PHE A 124 -6.91 -1.40 11.71
N THR A 125 -7.57 -2.49 11.33
CA THR A 125 -8.35 -3.31 12.25
C THR A 125 -7.89 -4.76 12.19
N ILE A 126 -7.69 -5.39 13.33
CA ILE A 126 -7.47 -6.84 13.44
C ILE A 126 -8.72 -7.49 13.97
N ARG A 127 -9.36 -8.31 13.13
CA ARG A 127 -10.50 -9.14 13.50
C ARG A 127 -10.03 -10.58 13.70
N LYS A 128 -10.11 -11.05 14.95
CA LYS A 128 -9.80 -12.45 15.28
C LYS A 128 -10.90 -13.36 14.77
N ILE A 129 -10.50 -14.45 14.09
CA ILE A 129 -11.39 -15.57 13.73
C ILE A 129 -10.93 -16.86 14.42
N PRO A 130 -11.87 -17.73 14.85
CA PRO A 130 -11.53 -18.90 15.65
C PRO A 130 -10.84 -20.03 14.86
N ASP A 131 -11.02 -20.04 13.54
CA ASP A 131 -10.54 -21.10 12.67
C ASP A 131 -9.01 -21.00 12.45
N SER A 132 -8.28 -22.05 12.86
CA SER A 132 -6.80 -22.11 12.78
C SER A 132 -6.28 -22.68 11.45
N ASP A 133 -7.15 -23.25 10.61
CA ASP A 133 -6.73 -23.91 9.37
C ASP A 133 -6.77 -22.98 8.16
N LYS A 134 -7.51 -21.88 8.26
CA LYS A 134 -7.57 -20.87 7.21
C LYS A 134 -6.31 -20.01 7.14
N LEU A 135 -6.06 -19.46 5.97
CA LEU A 135 -5.09 -18.39 5.79
C LEU A 135 -5.66 -17.05 6.29
N PRO A 136 -4.82 -16.10 6.74
CA PRO A 136 -5.25 -14.74 6.94
C PRO A 136 -5.86 -14.17 5.66
N SER A 137 -6.94 -13.41 5.79
CA SER A 137 -7.57 -12.68 4.68
C SER A 137 -7.80 -11.22 5.04
N ALA A 138 -8.10 -10.38 4.07
CA ALA A 138 -8.29 -8.96 4.30
C ALA A 138 -9.53 -8.42 3.62
N SER A 139 -10.16 -7.42 4.25
CA SER A 139 -11.19 -6.57 3.65
C SER A 139 -10.61 -5.17 3.49
N THR A 140 -10.13 -4.85 2.29
CA THR A 140 -9.38 -3.61 2.03
C THR A 140 -10.24 -2.35 2.14
N CYS A 141 -11.54 -2.43 1.83
CA CYS A 141 -12.47 -1.31 2.02
C CYS A 141 -12.60 -0.88 3.49
N PHE A 142 -12.30 -1.77 4.43
CA PHE A 142 -12.39 -1.53 5.88
C PHE A 142 -11.04 -1.58 6.58
N ASN A 143 -9.93 -1.68 5.83
CA ASN A 143 -8.59 -1.85 6.36
C ASN A 143 -8.52 -2.95 7.44
N THR A 144 -9.23 -4.06 7.23
CA THR A 144 -9.43 -5.11 8.23
C THR A 144 -8.69 -6.37 7.86
N LEU A 145 -7.77 -6.81 8.74
CA LEU A 145 -7.12 -8.11 8.71
C LEU A 145 -7.94 -9.13 9.48
N LYS A 146 -8.45 -10.15 8.81
CA LYS A 146 -9.10 -11.32 9.44
C LYS A 146 -8.00 -12.31 9.82
N LEU A 147 -7.72 -12.43 11.10
CA LEU A 147 -6.58 -13.18 11.64
C LEU A 147 -7.04 -14.45 12.36
N PRO A 148 -6.72 -15.65 11.81
CA PRO A 148 -6.99 -16.92 12.48
C PRO A 148 -6.16 -17.11 13.75
N SER A 149 -6.71 -17.92 14.69
CA SER A 149 -6.04 -18.23 15.95
C SER A 149 -5.03 -19.37 15.74
N TYR A 150 -3.77 -19.02 15.46
CA TYR A 150 -2.71 -19.99 15.31
C TYR A 150 -2.03 -20.35 16.64
N SER A 151 -1.55 -21.60 16.75
CA SER A 151 -0.92 -22.11 17.96
C SER A 151 0.46 -21.54 18.25
N SER A 152 1.21 -21.11 17.21
CA SER A 152 2.59 -20.63 17.36
C SER A 152 2.91 -19.45 16.44
N GLU A 153 3.96 -18.66 16.81
CA GLU A 153 4.51 -17.60 15.96
C GLU A 153 5.03 -18.11 14.61
N LYS A 154 5.60 -19.33 14.59
CA LYS A 154 6.13 -19.93 13.38
C LYS A 154 5.03 -20.17 12.36
N VAL A 155 3.96 -20.83 12.78
CA VAL A 155 2.79 -21.10 11.92
C VAL A 155 2.15 -19.81 11.46
N LEU A 156 1.98 -18.83 12.36
CA LEU A 156 1.42 -17.53 12.02
C LEU A 156 2.28 -16.83 10.95
N LYS A 157 3.61 -16.78 11.13
CA LYS A 157 4.52 -16.15 10.16
C LYS A 157 4.42 -16.81 8.79
N GLU A 158 4.45 -18.13 8.74
CA GLU A 158 4.40 -18.92 7.51
C GLU A 158 3.08 -18.67 6.75
N ARG A 159 1.95 -18.76 7.44
CA ARG A 159 0.63 -18.51 6.88
C ARG A 159 0.43 -17.04 6.44
N LEU A 160 0.93 -16.08 7.23
CA LEU A 160 0.87 -14.67 6.90
C LEU A 160 1.68 -14.36 5.63
N LEU A 161 2.93 -14.84 5.55
CA LEU A 161 3.78 -14.68 4.35
C LEU A 161 3.13 -15.31 3.12
N THR A 162 2.54 -16.49 3.26
CA THR A 162 1.77 -17.12 2.18
C THR A 162 0.66 -16.21 1.70
N SER A 163 -0.14 -15.63 2.60
CA SER A 163 -1.26 -14.75 2.22
C SER A 163 -0.82 -13.47 1.51
N ILE A 164 0.18 -12.77 2.06
CA ILE A 164 0.63 -11.48 1.52
C ILE A 164 1.36 -11.59 0.19
N HIS A 165 1.96 -12.77 -0.13
CA HIS A 165 2.68 -12.98 -1.38
C HIS A 165 1.88 -13.74 -2.45
N SER A 166 0.88 -14.54 -2.06
CA SER A 166 0.09 -15.32 -3.03
C SER A 166 -1.01 -14.51 -3.74
N GLY A 167 -1.30 -13.31 -3.27
CA GLY A 167 -2.45 -12.54 -3.76
C GLY A 167 -3.81 -13.19 -3.46
N ALA A 168 -3.81 -14.35 -2.79
CA ALA A 168 -5.01 -15.13 -2.44
C ALA A 168 -5.60 -14.61 -1.13
N GLY A 169 -6.41 -13.55 -1.19
CA GLY A 169 -6.99 -13.04 0.06
C GLY A 169 -7.89 -11.82 -0.11
N PHE A 170 -8.20 -11.46 -1.34
CA PHE A 170 -9.23 -10.47 -1.60
C PHE A 170 -10.60 -11.15 -1.49
N ASP A 171 -11.16 -11.22 -0.29
CA ASP A 171 -12.58 -11.51 -0.10
C ASP A 171 -13.37 -10.32 -0.65
N LEU A 172 -13.96 -10.49 -1.82
CA LEU A 172 -15.05 -9.67 -2.31
C LEU A 172 -16.31 -10.05 -1.49
N SER A 173 -16.50 -9.43 -0.36
CA SER A 173 -17.74 -9.56 0.42
C SER A 173 -18.23 -8.21 0.88
#